data_9b4fd40447cb758760538340260dad81
#
_entry.id   9b4fd40447cb758760538340260dad81
#
_cell.length_a   1.000
_cell.length_b   1.000
_cell.length_c   1.000
_cell.angle_alpha   90.00
_cell.angle_beta   90.00
_cell.angle_gamma   90.00
#
_symmetry.space_group_name_H-M   'P 1'
#
loop_
_entity.id
_entity.type
_entity.pdbx_description
1 polymer ?
#
loop_
_entity_poly.entity_id
_entity_poly.type
_entity_poly.pdbx_seq_one_letter_code
_entity_poly.pdbx_strand_id
1 'polypeptide(L)'
;MNRFFKTYFIASLIYAVVFGLLMYGDGLLFSGSECFDIDADNEQYAEYCLRAAEMSAFEKVSLKFFFFPFLSVMLLSLLNAGIMKWTKRCTTLTTLALPIVEWWIVWFVFLLWEWSSLDSSWTAITGFLFFGLPVYGMAAVQALSVLVSSANANQKI
;
A
#
# COMPACT_ATOMS: atom_id res chain seq x y z
N MET A 1 24.39 12.23 -3.31
CA MET A 1 23.05 11.73 -3.68
C MET A 1 22.28 12.86 -4.35
N ASN A 2 21.76 12.67 -5.56
CA ASN A 2 21.06 13.71 -6.31
C ASN A 2 19.85 14.21 -5.49
N ARG A 3 19.60 15.53 -5.46
CA ARG A 3 18.49 16.16 -4.72
C ARG A 3 17.13 15.50 -5.04
N PHE A 4 16.91 15.12 -6.29
CA PHE A 4 15.74 14.38 -6.73
C PHE A 4 15.51 13.10 -5.90
N PHE A 5 16.50 12.20 -5.85
CA PHE A 5 16.37 10.93 -5.13
C PHE A 5 16.21 11.12 -3.62
N LYS A 6 16.85 12.16 -3.04
CA LYS A 6 16.66 12.48 -1.62
C LYS A 6 15.21 12.83 -1.33
N THR A 7 14.61 13.73 -2.13
CA THR A 7 13.20 14.13 -1.97
C THR A 7 12.26 12.96 -2.22
N TYR A 8 12.53 12.16 -3.25
CA TYR A 8 11.76 10.97 -3.60
C TYR A 8 11.73 9.96 -2.44
N PHE A 9 12.88 9.62 -1.86
CA PHE A 9 12.93 8.67 -0.75
C PHE A 9 12.32 9.20 0.55
N ILE A 10 12.46 10.48 0.85
CA ILE A 10 11.80 11.10 2.01
C ILE A 10 10.27 11.00 1.84
N ALA A 11 9.75 11.33 0.67
CA ALA A 11 8.32 11.22 0.37
C ALA A 11 7.82 9.77 0.47
N SER A 12 8.59 8.81 -0.06
CA SER A 12 8.28 7.38 0.04
C SER A 12 8.26 6.89 1.48
N LEU A 13 9.22 7.32 2.30
CA LEU A 13 9.30 6.96 3.71
C LEU A 13 8.12 7.51 4.50
N ILE A 14 7.78 8.80 4.32
CA ILE A 14 6.62 9.42 4.97
C ILE A 14 5.34 8.68 4.58
N TYR A 15 5.15 8.41 3.28
CA TYR A 15 3.99 7.67 2.80
C TYR A 15 3.92 6.26 3.39
N ALA A 16 5.04 5.51 3.41
CA ALA A 16 5.11 4.16 3.94
C ALA A 16 4.75 4.11 5.44
N VAL A 17 5.23 5.08 6.24
CA VAL A 17 4.88 5.18 7.66
C VAL A 17 3.40 5.49 7.84
N VAL A 18 2.87 6.49 7.14
CA VAL A 18 1.45 6.87 7.24
C VAL A 18 0.54 5.72 6.81
N PHE A 19 0.86 5.08 5.68
CA PHE A 19 0.08 3.95 5.17
C PHE A 19 0.15 2.74 6.11
N GLY A 20 1.33 2.42 6.65
CA GLY A 20 1.49 1.36 7.65
C GLY A 20 0.68 1.63 8.92
N LEU A 21 0.67 2.89 9.41
CA LEU A 21 -0.13 3.28 10.57
C LEU A 21 -1.64 3.21 10.30
N LEU A 22 -2.08 3.60 9.10
CA LEU A 22 -3.49 3.49 8.72
C LEU A 22 -3.93 2.02 8.68
N MET A 23 -3.16 1.15 8.05
CA MET A 23 -3.47 -0.28 7.97
C MET A 23 -3.43 -0.95 9.35
N TYR A 24 -2.52 -0.52 10.23
CA TYR A 24 -2.48 -0.98 11.61
C TYR A 24 -3.70 -0.52 12.40
N GLY A 25 -4.10 0.75 12.26
CA GLY A 25 -5.29 1.30 12.91
C GLY A 25 -6.59 0.64 12.43
N ASP A 26 -6.69 0.37 11.13
CA ASP A 26 -7.80 -0.38 10.53
C ASP A 26 -7.89 -1.78 11.11
N GLY A 27 -6.76 -2.51 11.19
CA GLY A 27 -6.67 -3.80 11.85
C GLY A 27 -7.14 -3.76 13.32
N LEU A 28 -6.82 -2.70 14.07
CA LEU A 28 -7.30 -2.51 15.45
C LEU A 28 -8.82 -2.34 15.53
N LEU A 29 -9.41 -1.59 14.59
CA LEU A 29 -10.85 -1.34 14.55
C LEU A 29 -11.64 -2.61 14.19
N PHE A 30 -11.14 -3.39 13.22
CA PHE A 30 -11.82 -4.60 12.74
C PHE A 30 -11.59 -5.83 13.63
N SER A 31 -10.47 -5.91 14.37
CA SER A 31 -10.20 -7.05 15.27
C SER A 31 -11.22 -7.22 16.42
N GLY A 32 -12.02 -6.20 16.68
CA GLY A 32 -13.09 -6.25 17.69
C GLY A 32 -14.47 -6.69 17.18
N SER A 33 -14.67 -6.72 15.85
CA SER A 33 -16.01 -6.93 15.28
C SER A 33 -16.30 -8.38 14.86
N GLU A 34 -15.27 -9.22 14.69
CA GLU A 34 -15.44 -10.57 14.16
C GLU A 34 -16.16 -11.55 15.09
N CYS A 35 -16.32 -11.21 16.37
CA CYS A 35 -16.94 -12.10 17.36
C CYS A 35 -18.35 -11.67 17.81
N PHE A 36 -19.02 -10.77 17.08
CA PHE A 36 -20.36 -10.31 17.46
C PHE A 36 -21.51 -11.23 17.00
N ASP A 37 -21.30 -12.01 15.95
CA ASP A 37 -22.25 -13.02 15.48
C ASP A 37 -21.77 -14.42 15.86
N ILE A 38 -21.89 -14.77 17.14
CA ILE A 38 -21.63 -16.12 17.61
C ILE A 38 -22.84 -16.98 17.27
N ASP A 39 -22.81 -17.66 16.14
CA ASP A 39 -23.65 -18.82 15.94
C ASP A 39 -23.17 -19.89 16.93
N ALA A 40 -23.98 -20.12 17.98
CA ALA A 40 -23.66 -20.96 19.13
C ALA A 40 -23.39 -22.43 18.79
N ASP A 41 -23.57 -22.83 17.54
CA ASP A 41 -23.44 -24.21 17.08
C ASP A 41 -22.00 -24.60 16.68
N ASN A 42 -21.04 -23.68 16.69
CA ASN A 42 -19.64 -23.98 16.33
C ASN A 42 -18.70 -23.79 17.53
N GLU A 43 -18.49 -24.87 18.31
CA GLU A 43 -17.63 -24.88 19.50
C GLU A 43 -16.21 -24.36 19.23
N GLN A 44 -15.64 -24.65 18.04
CA GLN A 44 -14.30 -24.18 17.68
C GLN A 44 -14.25 -22.66 17.47
N TYR A 45 -15.31 -22.08 16.92
CA TYR A 45 -15.40 -20.64 16.72
C TYR A 45 -15.62 -19.91 18.04
N ALA A 46 -16.43 -20.47 18.96
CA ALA A 46 -16.64 -19.95 20.29
C ALA A 46 -15.32 -19.94 21.11
N GLU A 47 -14.52 -21.00 21.04
CA GLU A 47 -13.21 -21.06 21.70
C GLU A 47 -12.22 -20.03 21.11
N TYR A 48 -12.23 -19.84 19.79
CA TYR A 48 -11.42 -18.81 19.13
C TYR A 48 -11.81 -17.41 19.60
N CYS A 49 -13.10 -17.12 19.70
CA CYS A 49 -13.61 -15.82 20.15
C CYS A 49 -13.28 -15.56 21.63
N LEU A 50 -13.38 -16.58 22.49
CA LEU A 50 -12.97 -16.48 23.89
C LEU A 50 -11.48 -16.15 24.02
N ARG A 51 -10.61 -16.86 23.33
CA ARG A 51 -9.16 -16.56 23.29
C ARG A 51 -8.88 -15.16 22.72
N ALA A 52 -9.58 -14.76 21.66
CA ALA A 52 -9.45 -13.43 21.10
C ALA A 52 -9.92 -12.34 22.07
N ALA A 53 -10.92 -12.57 22.90
CA ALA A 53 -11.37 -11.63 23.92
C ALA A 53 -10.35 -11.44 25.07
N GLU A 54 -9.59 -12.48 25.40
CA GLU A 54 -8.55 -12.42 26.44
C GLU A 54 -7.26 -11.74 25.99
N MET A 55 -7.00 -11.67 24.67
CA MET A 55 -5.81 -11.01 24.13
C MET A 55 -5.94 -9.48 24.19
N SER A 56 -4.84 -8.81 24.51
CA SER A 56 -4.77 -7.35 24.41
C SER A 56 -4.98 -6.90 22.96
N ALA A 57 -5.49 -5.68 22.74
CA ALA A 57 -5.66 -5.13 21.40
C ALA A 57 -4.35 -5.12 20.58
N PHE A 58 -3.20 -4.98 21.28
CA PHE A 58 -1.88 -5.02 20.66
C PHE A 58 -1.49 -6.44 20.20
N GLU A 59 -1.88 -7.47 20.92
CA GLU A 59 -1.64 -8.88 20.57
C GLU A 59 -2.55 -9.34 19.41
N LYS A 60 -3.80 -8.82 19.36
CA LYS A 60 -4.77 -9.14 18.29
C LYS A 60 -4.32 -8.65 16.93
N VAL A 61 -3.74 -7.45 16.88
CA VAL A 61 -3.25 -6.84 15.66
C VAL A 61 -1.75 -7.03 15.59
N SER A 62 -1.34 -8.07 14.89
CA SER A 62 0.10 -8.32 14.75
C SER A 62 0.76 -7.16 14.01
N LEU A 63 2.00 -6.82 14.41
CA LEU A 63 2.86 -5.85 13.71
C LEU A 63 2.99 -6.12 12.20
N LYS A 64 2.53 -7.27 11.71
CA LYS A 64 2.42 -7.58 10.27
C LYS A 64 1.58 -6.56 9.52
N PHE A 65 0.49 -6.05 10.13
CA PHE A 65 -0.36 -5.03 9.51
C PHE A 65 0.34 -3.68 9.32
N PHE A 66 1.37 -3.40 10.09
CA PHE A 66 2.24 -2.24 9.87
C PHE A 66 3.41 -2.57 8.93
N PHE A 67 4.18 -3.60 9.26
CA PHE A 67 5.43 -3.87 8.56
C PHE A 67 5.24 -4.32 7.11
N PHE A 68 4.20 -5.09 6.82
CA PHE A 68 3.99 -5.59 5.47
C PHE A 68 3.69 -4.46 4.47
N PRO A 69 2.72 -3.55 4.72
CA PRO A 69 2.49 -2.39 3.87
C PRO A 69 3.71 -1.45 3.79
N PHE A 70 4.35 -1.20 4.92
CA PHE A 70 5.55 -0.37 4.98
C PHE A 70 6.67 -0.90 4.08
N LEU A 71 7.02 -2.18 4.23
CA LEU A 71 8.06 -2.82 3.42
C LEU A 71 7.68 -2.87 1.95
N SER A 72 6.42 -3.14 1.62
CA SER A 72 5.94 -3.18 0.23
C SER A 72 6.11 -1.84 -0.46
N VAL A 73 5.73 -0.73 0.20
CA VAL A 73 5.92 0.63 -0.33
C VAL A 73 7.40 0.95 -0.50
N MET A 74 8.24 0.59 0.46
CA MET A 74 9.68 0.87 0.40
C MET A 74 10.38 0.07 -0.71
N LEU A 75 10.06 -1.22 -0.85
CA LEU A 75 10.60 -2.07 -1.91
C LEU A 75 10.19 -1.58 -3.30
N LEU A 76 8.91 -1.25 -3.49
CA LEU A 76 8.42 -0.70 -4.74
C LEU A 76 9.11 0.65 -5.07
N SER A 77 9.30 1.50 -4.06
CA SER A 77 10.00 2.78 -4.24
C SER A 77 11.47 2.60 -4.60
N LEU A 78 12.14 1.59 -4.03
CA LEU A 78 13.53 1.25 -4.39
C LEU A 78 13.64 0.74 -5.81
N LEU A 79 12.72 -0.13 -6.23
CA LEU A 79 12.66 -0.68 -7.59
C LEU A 79 12.45 0.45 -8.60
N ASN A 80 11.49 1.34 -8.36
CA ASN A 80 11.21 2.49 -9.19
C ASN A 80 12.40 3.46 -9.29
N ALA A 81 13.08 3.73 -8.18
CA ALA A 81 14.30 4.54 -8.17
C ALA A 81 15.42 3.89 -9.02
N GLY A 82 15.54 2.57 -8.94
CA GLY A 82 16.48 1.80 -9.77
C GLY A 82 16.18 1.95 -11.26
N ILE A 83 14.92 1.77 -11.66
CA ILE A 83 14.47 1.92 -13.05
C ILE A 83 14.69 3.35 -13.55
N MET A 84 14.30 4.36 -12.77
CA MET A 84 14.51 5.77 -13.13
C MET A 84 15.99 6.10 -13.30
N LYS A 85 16.85 5.57 -12.43
CA LYS A 85 18.30 5.75 -12.52
C LYS A 85 18.87 5.07 -13.76
N TRP A 86 18.45 3.85 -14.05
CA TRP A 86 18.89 3.07 -15.21
C TRP A 86 18.45 3.70 -16.53
N THR A 87 17.20 4.12 -16.62
CA THR A 87 16.65 4.79 -17.82
C THR A 87 17.08 6.25 -17.97
N LYS A 88 17.75 6.81 -16.96
CA LYS A 88 18.12 8.24 -16.88
C LYS A 88 16.93 9.21 -16.99
N ARG A 89 15.71 8.73 -16.72
CA ARG A 89 14.46 9.50 -16.79
C ARG A 89 13.96 9.83 -15.39
N CYS A 90 14.56 10.83 -14.76
CA CYS A 90 14.18 11.30 -13.43
C CYS A 90 13.25 12.52 -13.54
N THR A 91 12.04 12.35 -14.01
CA THR A 91 11.03 13.41 -14.16
C THR A 91 9.83 13.17 -13.25
N THR A 92 9.05 14.22 -12.99
CA THR A 92 7.79 14.12 -12.24
C THR A 92 6.82 13.15 -12.92
N LEU A 93 6.77 13.17 -14.25
CA LEU A 93 5.91 12.27 -15.02
C LEU A 93 6.31 10.79 -14.84
N THR A 94 7.61 10.47 -14.90
CA THR A 94 8.07 9.09 -14.68
C THR A 94 7.81 8.64 -13.24
N THR A 95 7.94 9.53 -12.26
CA THR A 95 7.64 9.24 -10.85
C THR A 95 6.16 8.91 -10.64
N LEU A 96 5.27 9.58 -11.38
CA LEU A 96 3.84 9.30 -11.33
C LEU A 96 3.46 8.03 -12.11
N ALA A 97 3.97 7.90 -13.34
CA ALA A 97 3.53 6.86 -14.26
C ALA A 97 4.05 5.46 -13.89
N LEU A 98 5.27 5.36 -13.35
CA LEU A 98 5.93 4.08 -13.15
C LEU A 98 5.19 3.17 -12.16
N PRO A 99 4.82 3.63 -10.94
CA PRO A 99 4.05 2.80 -10.02
C PRO A 99 2.67 2.40 -10.55
N ILE A 100 2.04 3.28 -11.34
CA ILE A 100 0.74 3.00 -11.95
C ILE A 100 0.87 1.88 -12.99
N VAL A 101 1.88 1.95 -13.86
CA VAL A 101 2.13 0.93 -14.89
C VAL A 101 2.47 -0.41 -14.23
N GLU A 102 3.30 -0.41 -13.18
CA GLU A 102 3.63 -1.63 -12.43
C GLU A 102 2.38 -2.26 -11.81
N TRP A 103 1.51 -1.45 -11.22
CA TRP A 103 0.24 -1.92 -10.68
C TRP A 103 -0.64 -2.55 -11.76
N TRP A 104 -0.72 -1.94 -12.93
CA TRP A 104 -1.47 -2.50 -14.06
C TRP A 104 -0.93 -3.84 -14.52
N ILE A 105 0.39 -4.00 -14.56
CA ILE A 105 1.03 -5.27 -14.93
C ILE A 105 0.70 -6.33 -13.88
N VAL A 106 0.88 -6.03 -12.60
CA VAL A 106 0.58 -6.96 -11.50
C VAL A 106 -0.88 -7.39 -11.53
N TRP A 107 -1.80 -6.43 -11.71
CA TRP A 107 -3.22 -6.71 -11.78
C TRP A 107 -3.60 -7.55 -13.01
N PHE A 108 -3.01 -7.26 -14.15
CA PHE A 108 -3.23 -8.04 -15.36
C PHE A 108 -2.75 -9.50 -15.21
N VAL A 109 -1.57 -9.71 -14.60
CA VAL A 109 -1.06 -11.04 -14.29
C VAL A 109 -2.00 -11.77 -13.31
N PHE A 110 -2.48 -11.06 -12.28
CA PHE A 110 -3.45 -11.59 -11.33
C PHE A 110 -4.75 -12.02 -12.04
N LEU A 111 -5.30 -11.19 -12.93
CA LEU A 111 -6.49 -11.53 -13.72
C LEU A 111 -6.29 -12.74 -14.61
N LEU A 112 -5.12 -12.92 -15.21
CA LEU A 112 -4.80 -14.10 -16.00
C LEU A 112 -4.75 -15.37 -15.15
N TRP A 113 -4.27 -15.24 -13.91
CA TRP A 113 -4.18 -16.36 -12.96
C TRP A 113 -5.57 -16.76 -12.43
N GLU A 114 -6.37 -15.76 -12.03
CA GLU A 114 -7.69 -15.97 -11.40
C GLU A 114 -8.87 -15.98 -12.38
N TRP A 115 -8.59 -15.96 -13.69
CA TRP A 115 -9.62 -15.85 -14.74
C TRP A 115 -10.77 -16.87 -14.60
N SER A 116 -10.48 -18.06 -14.08
CA SER A 116 -11.46 -19.13 -13.88
C SER A 116 -12.33 -18.98 -12.62
N SER A 117 -11.90 -18.14 -11.65
CA SER A 117 -12.56 -17.98 -10.34
C SER A 117 -13.32 -16.65 -10.20
N LEU A 118 -13.18 -15.73 -11.16
CA LEU A 118 -13.86 -14.43 -11.12
C LEU A 118 -15.31 -14.55 -11.60
N ASP A 119 -16.26 -14.54 -10.67
CA ASP A 119 -17.69 -14.65 -10.94
C ASP A 119 -18.27 -13.46 -11.70
N SER A 120 -17.59 -12.31 -11.72
CA SER A 120 -18.05 -11.13 -12.47
C SER A 120 -16.93 -10.15 -12.82
N SER A 121 -17.06 -9.50 -13.98
CA SER A 121 -16.19 -8.40 -14.42
C SER A 121 -16.20 -7.20 -13.44
N TRP A 122 -17.31 -7.01 -12.71
CA TRP A 122 -17.43 -5.97 -11.68
C TRP A 122 -16.49 -6.19 -10.51
N THR A 123 -16.34 -7.43 -10.04
CA THR A 123 -15.41 -7.78 -8.95
C THR A 123 -13.97 -7.49 -9.37
N ALA A 124 -13.61 -7.74 -10.62
CA ALA A 124 -12.30 -7.43 -11.16
C ALA A 124 -12.03 -5.92 -11.20
N ILE A 125 -12.99 -5.10 -11.65
CA ILE A 125 -12.84 -3.65 -11.76
C ILE A 125 -12.80 -3.00 -10.38
N THR A 126 -13.70 -3.35 -9.48
CA THR A 126 -13.75 -2.81 -8.12
C THR A 126 -12.50 -3.19 -7.34
N GLY A 127 -12.04 -4.44 -7.44
CA GLY A 127 -10.79 -4.88 -6.84
C GLY A 127 -9.58 -4.09 -7.36
N PHE A 128 -9.48 -3.88 -8.68
CA PHE A 128 -8.43 -3.07 -9.28
C PHE A 128 -8.35 -1.65 -8.71
N LEU A 129 -9.50 -0.98 -8.61
CA LEU A 129 -9.58 0.38 -8.09
C LEU A 129 -9.25 0.42 -6.59
N PHE A 130 -9.86 -0.45 -5.80
CA PHE A 130 -9.70 -0.45 -4.33
C PHE A 130 -8.27 -0.80 -3.92
N PHE A 131 -7.72 -1.90 -4.43
CA PHE A 131 -6.35 -2.30 -4.11
C PHE A 131 -5.29 -1.43 -4.77
N GLY A 132 -5.65 -0.68 -5.82
CA GLY A 132 -4.77 0.30 -6.46
C GLY A 132 -4.67 1.63 -5.71
N LEU A 133 -5.64 1.99 -4.85
CA LEU A 133 -5.63 3.27 -4.13
C LEU A 133 -4.30 3.57 -3.40
N PRO A 134 -3.71 2.63 -2.65
CA PRO A 134 -2.42 2.86 -2.00
C PRO A 134 -1.29 3.16 -2.99
N VAL A 135 -1.27 2.49 -4.13
CA VAL A 135 -0.25 2.71 -5.18
C VAL A 135 -0.44 4.06 -5.84
N TYR A 136 -1.68 4.46 -6.14
CA TYR A 136 -1.98 5.78 -6.70
C TYR A 136 -1.64 6.90 -5.71
N GLY A 137 -1.96 6.72 -4.43
CA GLY A 137 -1.60 7.64 -3.36
C GLY A 137 -0.08 7.81 -3.24
N MET A 138 0.67 6.71 -3.25
CA MET A 138 2.13 6.73 -3.24
C MET A 138 2.69 7.50 -4.45
N ALA A 139 2.23 7.19 -5.66
CA ALA A 139 2.66 7.83 -6.88
C ALA A 139 2.40 9.35 -6.86
N ALA A 140 1.22 9.77 -6.38
CA ALA A 140 0.84 11.17 -6.25
C ALA A 140 1.74 11.92 -5.24
N VAL A 141 1.96 11.36 -4.04
CA VAL A 141 2.80 11.98 -3.01
C VAL A 141 4.24 12.12 -3.49
N GLN A 142 4.79 11.10 -4.12
CA GLN A 142 6.15 11.14 -4.68
C GLN A 142 6.27 12.18 -5.79
N ALA A 143 5.34 12.22 -6.74
CA ALA A 143 5.33 13.16 -7.85
C ALA A 143 5.18 14.61 -7.39
N LEU A 144 4.27 14.89 -6.46
CA LEU A 144 4.07 16.22 -5.87
C LEU A 144 5.34 16.69 -5.12
N SER A 145 5.96 15.82 -4.34
CA SER A 145 7.17 16.15 -3.59
C SER A 145 8.34 16.51 -4.52
N VAL A 146 8.49 15.79 -5.62
CA VAL A 146 9.49 16.07 -6.65
C VAL A 146 9.19 17.38 -7.36
N LEU A 147 7.92 17.64 -7.71
CA LEU A 147 7.48 18.87 -8.37
C LEU A 147 7.77 20.10 -7.49
N VAL A 148 7.37 20.07 -6.23
CA VAL A 148 7.62 21.17 -5.28
C VAL A 148 9.12 21.41 -5.08
N SER A 149 9.90 20.33 -4.99
CA SER A 149 11.36 20.45 -4.86
C SER A 149 12.02 21.07 -6.09
N SER A 150 11.50 20.81 -7.29
CA SER A 150 12.00 21.41 -8.53
C SER A 150 11.60 22.88 -8.67
N ALA A 151 10.35 23.21 -8.34
CA ALA A 151 9.87 24.60 -8.34
C ALA A 151 10.68 25.50 -7.41
N ASN A 152 10.93 25.06 -6.17
CA ASN A 152 11.74 25.78 -5.20
C ASN A 152 13.23 25.93 -5.61
N ALA A 153 13.73 25.08 -6.50
CA ALA A 153 15.07 25.23 -7.04
C ALA A 153 15.16 26.36 -8.08
N ASN A 154 14.11 26.53 -8.89
CA ASN A 154 14.05 27.56 -9.92
C ASN A 154 13.79 28.97 -9.36
N GLN A 155 13.22 29.11 -8.16
CA GLN A 155 13.01 30.42 -7.51
C GLN A 155 14.25 31.00 -6.85
N LYS A 156 15.33 30.23 -6.72
CA LYS A 156 16.58 30.67 -6.06
C LYS A 156 17.65 31.16 -7.05
N ILE A 157 17.33 31.25 -8.32
CA ILE A 157 18.17 31.83 -9.37
C ILE A 157 17.65 33.24 -9.70
#